data_299cfdb1f90c908ba7f3fbfac6d83c69
#
_entry.id   299cfdb1f90c908ba7f3fbfac6d83c69
#
_cell.length_a   1.000
_cell.length_b   1.000
_cell.length_c   1.000
_cell.angle_alpha   90.00
_cell.angle_beta   90.00
_cell.angle_gamma   90.00
#
_symmetry.space_group_name_H-M   'P 1'
#
loop_
_entity.id
_entity.type
_entity.pdbx_description
1 polymer ?
#
loop_
_entity_poly.entity_id
_entity_poly.type
_entity_poly.pdbx_seq_one_letter_code
_entity_poly.pdbx_strand_id
1 'polypeptide(L)'
;MYDLIIIGMGLSGISAAIYAKEAGLSVLMLDGSAPGGTLNKISTISNYPGIKEISGPDFAMNLLEEVNEYRIPYKLEEVTDVILEKIKTIKTKNNVYQSKYLLIATGRIPKPLGLKNEEKLVGRGISTCALCDGHFYKGKDIAVVGGGESALSESIYLAKLAHKVYVIHRRDSFRGKEDTISKVKNIPNIELILNDEIVELKTVEEKLTKVKLKSGKELNVEGLFIYIGSTPNTNFLKNTNLKMEDGYILINAKQETNIAGVYASGDVTKKEIYQLITAASEGATASIHINEANNQKSN
;
A
#
# COMPACT_ATOMS: atom_id res chain seq x y z
N MET A 1 -27.10 10.22 2.57
CA MET A 1 -26.44 10.31 1.24
C MET A 1 -25.38 11.37 1.34
N TYR A 2 -24.14 11.09 0.93
CA TYR A 2 -23.00 12.01 0.97
C TYR A 2 -22.82 12.70 -0.39
N ASP A 3 -22.12 13.83 -0.42
CA ASP A 3 -21.68 14.42 -1.68
C ASP A 3 -20.52 13.56 -2.24
N LEU A 4 -19.56 13.20 -1.39
CA LEU A 4 -18.40 12.41 -1.76
C LEU A 4 -18.17 11.25 -0.79
N ILE A 5 -17.96 10.05 -1.33
CA ILE A 5 -17.35 8.94 -0.58
C ILE A 5 -15.94 8.69 -1.14
N ILE A 6 -14.98 8.51 -0.23
CA ILE A 6 -13.59 8.22 -0.53
C ILE A 6 -13.28 6.81 -0.04
N ILE A 7 -12.81 5.93 -0.93
CA ILE A 7 -12.35 4.58 -0.56
C ILE A 7 -10.83 4.59 -0.45
N GLY A 8 -10.32 4.41 0.77
CA GLY A 8 -8.91 4.42 1.12
C GLY A 8 -8.52 5.63 1.97
N MET A 9 -7.89 5.35 3.11
CA MET A 9 -7.36 6.35 4.06
C MET A 9 -5.83 6.41 4.02
N GLY A 10 -5.23 6.21 2.83
CA GLY A 10 -3.85 6.56 2.57
C GLY A 10 -3.70 8.07 2.32
N LEU A 11 -2.47 8.52 2.09
CA LEU A 11 -2.16 9.95 1.92
C LEU A 11 -3.01 10.64 0.84
N SER A 12 -3.29 9.95 -0.28
CA SER A 12 -4.12 10.50 -1.36
C SER A 12 -5.57 10.70 -0.91
N GLY A 13 -6.16 9.70 -0.24
CA GLY A 13 -7.54 9.78 0.25
C GLY A 13 -7.71 10.85 1.34
N ILE A 14 -6.75 10.93 2.28
CA ILE A 14 -6.78 11.94 3.35
C ILE A 14 -6.62 13.35 2.77
N SER A 15 -5.67 13.56 1.86
CA SER A 15 -5.51 14.84 1.17
C SER A 15 -6.82 15.26 0.47
N ALA A 16 -7.45 14.33 -0.26
CA ALA A 16 -8.72 14.61 -0.91
C ALA A 16 -9.84 14.95 0.09
N ALA A 17 -9.90 14.25 1.21
CA ALA A 17 -10.93 14.45 2.22
C ALA A 17 -10.83 15.83 2.87
N ILE A 18 -9.62 16.30 3.17
CA ILE A 18 -9.38 17.65 3.72
C ILE A 18 -9.85 18.71 2.73
N TYR A 19 -9.38 18.66 1.46
CA TYR A 19 -9.80 19.62 0.44
C TYR A 19 -11.30 19.61 0.16
N ALA A 20 -11.93 18.43 0.16
CA ALA A 20 -13.38 18.32 0.00
C ALA A 20 -14.14 18.94 1.18
N LYS A 21 -13.64 18.73 2.39
CA LYS A 21 -14.23 19.31 3.61
C LYS A 21 -14.12 20.82 3.64
N GLU A 22 -12.96 21.37 3.27
CA GLU A 22 -12.76 22.82 3.14
C GLU A 22 -13.69 23.45 2.09
N ALA A 23 -13.97 22.71 1.00
CA ALA A 23 -14.94 23.11 -0.02
C ALA A 23 -16.40 22.97 0.41
N GLY A 24 -16.69 22.50 1.64
CA GLY A 24 -18.04 22.39 2.20
C GLY A 24 -18.79 21.12 1.77
N LEU A 25 -18.13 20.14 1.15
CA LEU A 25 -18.77 18.88 0.78
C LEU A 25 -19.02 18.00 2.01
N SER A 26 -20.11 17.25 1.98
CA SER A 26 -20.35 16.17 2.94
C SER A 26 -19.55 14.93 2.51
N VAL A 27 -18.54 14.57 3.30
CA VAL A 27 -17.56 13.50 2.98
C VAL A 27 -17.72 12.33 3.95
N LEU A 28 -17.54 11.11 3.44
CA LEU A 28 -17.30 9.89 4.23
C LEU A 28 -16.06 9.17 3.69
N MET A 29 -15.16 8.75 4.56
CA MET A 29 -14.05 7.89 4.20
C MET A 29 -14.31 6.44 4.63
N LEU A 30 -13.92 5.48 3.78
CA LEU A 30 -14.01 4.04 4.03
C LEU A 30 -12.62 3.41 3.84
N ASP A 31 -12.17 2.59 4.79
CA ASP A 31 -10.94 1.78 4.66
C ASP A 31 -11.13 0.44 5.36
N GLY A 32 -10.62 -0.63 4.78
CA GLY A 32 -10.64 -1.96 5.39
C GLY A 32 -9.51 -2.21 6.40
N SER A 33 -8.60 -1.24 6.57
CA SER A 33 -7.42 -1.36 7.42
C SER A 33 -7.19 -0.09 8.25
N ALA A 34 -6.08 -0.06 8.99
CA ALA A 34 -5.70 1.12 9.75
C ALA A 34 -5.43 2.33 8.82
N PRO A 35 -5.86 3.55 9.21
CA PRO A 35 -5.57 4.78 8.49
C PRO A 35 -4.07 4.96 8.22
N GLY A 36 -3.72 5.61 7.11
CA GLY A 36 -2.35 5.80 6.65
C GLY A 36 -1.92 4.86 5.53
N GLY A 37 -2.57 3.70 5.37
CA GLY A 37 -2.29 2.76 4.28
C GLY A 37 -0.81 2.35 4.23
N THR A 38 -0.14 2.58 3.10
CA THR A 38 1.28 2.22 2.90
C THR A 38 2.24 2.97 3.84
N LEU A 39 1.87 4.15 4.35
CA LEU A 39 2.70 4.88 5.32
C LEU A 39 3.06 4.02 6.53
N ASN A 40 2.11 3.25 7.04
CA ASN A 40 2.32 2.38 8.21
C ASN A 40 3.43 1.33 8.02
N LYS A 41 3.94 1.14 6.79
CA LYS A 41 4.97 0.17 6.43
C LYS A 41 6.33 0.81 6.10
N ILE A 42 6.46 2.13 6.19
CA ILE A 42 7.68 2.86 5.85
C ILE A 42 8.43 3.21 7.13
N SER A 43 9.67 2.74 7.26
CA SER A 43 10.50 3.00 8.43
C SER A 43 10.89 4.46 8.57
N THR A 44 11.24 5.10 7.45
CA THR A 44 11.71 6.51 7.44
C THR A 44 11.30 7.21 6.16
N ILE A 45 10.72 8.39 6.28
CA ILE A 45 10.38 9.31 5.21
C ILE A 45 11.29 10.52 5.34
N SER A 46 12.13 10.79 4.33
CA SER A 46 13.08 11.91 4.29
C SER A 46 12.97 12.76 3.03
N ASN A 47 12.03 12.41 2.14
CA ASN A 47 11.88 13.05 0.83
C ASN A 47 10.50 13.73 0.64
N TYR A 48 9.81 14.04 1.74
CA TYR A 48 8.55 14.77 1.68
C TYR A 48 8.82 16.24 2.04
N PRO A 49 8.61 17.20 1.11
CA PRO A 49 8.87 18.62 1.35
C PRO A 49 8.09 19.14 2.57
N GLY A 50 8.76 19.91 3.43
CA GLY A 50 8.19 20.43 4.66
C GLY A 50 8.37 19.52 5.88
N ILE A 51 8.76 18.27 5.67
CA ILE A 51 9.08 17.31 6.75
C ILE A 51 10.55 16.90 6.60
N LYS A 52 11.36 17.14 7.65
CA LYS A 52 12.79 16.83 7.61
C LYS A 52 13.05 15.33 7.59
N GLU A 53 12.51 14.63 8.57
CA GLU A 53 12.55 13.18 8.72
C GLU A 53 11.45 12.74 9.69
N ILE A 54 10.68 11.71 9.33
CA ILE A 54 9.62 11.15 10.17
C ILE A 54 9.46 9.66 9.88
N SER A 55 9.01 8.87 10.84
CA SER A 55 8.56 7.51 10.55
C SER A 55 7.23 7.54 9.80
N GLY A 56 6.97 6.53 8.97
CA GLY A 56 5.70 6.44 8.27
C GLY A 56 4.49 6.35 9.21
N PRO A 57 4.53 5.54 10.29
CA PRO A 57 3.45 5.50 11.30
C PRO A 57 3.20 6.83 12.00
N ASP A 58 4.24 7.59 12.37
CA ASP A 58 4.06 8.92 12.98
C ASP A 58 3.44 9.89 11.97
N PHE A 59 3.84 9.83 10.71
CA PHE A 59 3.22 10.64 9.67
C PHE A 59 1.75 10.26 9.45
N ALA A 60 1.42 8.96 9.45
CA ALA A 60 0.04 8.48 9.37
C ALA A 60 -0.81 8.96 10.57
N MET A 61 -0.22 8.99 11.77
CA MET A 61 -0.89 9.50 12.96
C MET A 61 -1.18 11.00 12.86
N ASN A 62 -0.21 11.81 12.44
CA ASN A 62 -0.41 13.24 12.21
C ASN A 62 -1.56 13.50 11.21
N LEU A 63 -1.60 12.73 10.11
CA LEU A 63 -2.68 12.84 9.14
C LEU A 63 -4.05 12.42 9.70
N LEU A 64 -4.10 11.44 10.59
CA LEU A 64 -5.34 11.05 11.26
C LEU A 64 -5.80 12.10 12.26
N GLU A 65 -4.89 12.78 12.94
CA GLU A 65 -5.19 13.92 13.79
C GLU A 65 -5.87 15.05 12.98
N GLU A 66 -5.32 15.39 11.81
CA GLU A 66 -5.93 16.36 10.90
C GLU A 66 -7.35 15.92 10.46
N VAL A 67 -7.56 14.64 10.09
CA VAL A 67 -8.90 14.11 9.76
C VAL A 67 -9.89 14.34 10.91
N ASN A 68 -9.44 14.14 12.16
CA ASN A 68 -10.27 14.35 13.35
C ASN A 68 -10.53 15.84 13.63
N GLU A 69 -9.54 16.71 13.46
CA GLU A 69 -9.69 18.17 13.60
C GLU A 69 -10.71 18.74 12.60
N TYR A 70 -10.64 18.29 11.33
CA TYR A 70 -11.63 18.61 10.30
C TYR A 70 -12.98 17.93 10.53
N ARG A 71 -13.11 17.05 11.52
CA ARG A 71 -14.31 16.27 11.83
C ARG A 71 -14.85 15.51 10.60
N ILE A 72 -13.93 14.90 9.85
CA ILE A 72 -14.29 14.09 8.68
C ILE A 72 -14.70 12.70 9.19
N PRO A 73 -15.96 12.26 8.94
CA PRO A 73 -16.39 10.94 9.34
C PRO A 73 -15.68 9.86 8.52
N TYR A 74 -15.27 8.79 9.21
CA TYR A 74 -14.71 7.61 8.57
C TYR A 74 -15.23 6.31 9.20
N LYS A 75 -15.14 5.21 8.46
CA LYS A 75 -15.46 3.85 8.92
C LYS A 75 -14.36 2.89 8.50
N LEU A 76 -13.93 2.06 9.43
CA LEU A 76 -12.99 0.97 9.16
C LEU A 76 -13.78 -0.25 8.66
N GLU A 77 -14.20 -0.18 7.40
CA GLU A 77 -15.01 -1.19 6.73
C GLU A 77 -14.44 -1.44 5.33
N GLU A 78 -14.13 -2.70 5.04
CA GLU A 78 -13.67 -3.11 3.72
C GLU A 78 -14.80 -3.01 2.70
N VAL A 79 -14.54 -2.29 1.61
CA VAL A 79 -15.47 -2.21 0.47
C VAL A 79 -15.34 -3.47 -0.37
N THR A 80 -16.46 -4.15 -0.56
CA THR A 80 -16.54 -5.43 -1.27
C THR A 80 -17.10 -5.33 -2.68
N ASP A 81 -17.91 -4.31 -2.95
CA ASP A 81 -18.57 -4.10 -4.25
C ASP A 81 -19.03 -2.65 -4.41
N VAL A 82 -19.16 -2.19 -5.65
CA VAL A 82 -19.68 -0.86 -5.98
C VAL A 82 -20.61 -0.89 -7.19
N ILE A 83 -21.64 -0.03 -7.17
CA ILE A 83 -22.51 0.23 -8.31
C ILE A 83 -22.27 1.68 -8.73
N LEU A 84 -21.77 1.88 -9.95
CA LEU A 84 -21.27 3.15 -10.46
C LEU A 84 -22.26 3.87 -11.40
N GLU A 85 -23.52 3.93 -10.99
CA GLU A 85 -24.59 4.65 -11.69
C GLU A 85 -24.61 6.15 -11.31
N LYS A 86 -25.71 6.87 -11.63
CA LYS A 86 -25.87 8.30 -11.29
C LYS A 86 -25.65 8.57 -9.80
N ILE A 87 -26.22 7.74 -8.93
CA ILE A 87 -25.90 7.66 -7.49
C ILE A 87 -24.94 6.49 -7.31
N LYS A 88 -23.79 6.75 -6.70
CA LYS A 88 -22.80 5.73 -6.41
C LYS A 88 -23.24 4.96 -5.18
N THR A 89 -23.30 3.65 -5.29
CA THR A 89 -23.62 2.77 -4.15
C THR A 89 -22.38 1.96 -3.80
N ILE A 90 -21.92 2.06 -2.56
CA ILE A 90 -20.73 1.43 -2.05
C ILE A 90 -21.16 0.41 -1.00
N LYS A 91 -20.79 -0.86 -1.20
CA LYS A 91 -21.13 -1.96 -0.31
C LYS A 91 -19.91 -2.40 0.48
N THR A 92 -20.08 -2.55 1.77
CA THR A 92 -19.16 -3.24 2.66
C THR A 92 -19.77 -4.57 3.09
N LYS A 93 -19.08 -5.32 3.93
CA LYS A 93 -19.63 -6.56 4.48
C LYS A 93 -20.92 -6.34 5.28
N ASN A 94 -21.05 -5.19 5.95
CA ASN A 94 -22.11 -4.93 6.93
C ASN A 94 -23.06 -3.82 6.53
N ASN A 95 -22.65 -2.91 5.64
CA ASN A 95 -23.37 -1.67 5.35
C ASN A 95 -23.41 -1.34 3.86
N VAL A 96 -24.32 -0.45 3.49
CA VAL A 96 -24.43 0.14 2.16
C VAL A 96 -24.47 1.66 2.30
N TYR A 97 -23.61 2.34 1.54
CA TYR A 97 -23.49 3.79 1.53
C TYR A 97 -23.79 4.35 0.14
N GLN A 98 -24.26 5.59 0.09
CA GLN A 98 -24.56 6.26 -1.18
C GLN A 98 -23.96 7.66 -1.23
N SER A 99 -23.48 8.04 -2.42
CA SER A 99 -22.96 9.38 -2.70
C SER A 99 -23.22 9.83 -4.12
N LYS A 100 -23.09 11.13 -4.36
CA LYS A 100 -23.11 11.72 -5.71
C LYS A 100 -21.81 11.41 -6.46
N TYR A 101 -20.68 11.51 -5.77
CA TYR A 101 -19.32 11.29 -6.29
C TYR A 101 -18.61 10.20 -5.50
N LEU A 102 -17.71 9.50 -6.19
CA LEU A 102 -16.85 8.48 -5.60
C LEU A 102 -15.40 8.79 -5.97
N LEU A 103 -14.50 8.79 -4.97
CA LEU A 103 -13.06 8.79 -5.17
C LEU A 103 -12.48 7.44 -4.73
N ILE A 104 -11.76 6.78 -5.64
CA ILE A 104 -11.05 5.53 -5.38
C ILE A 104 -9.59 5.86 -5.11
N ALA A 105 -9.15 5.71 -3.87
CA ALA A 105 -7.79 5.99 -3.38
C ALA A 105 -7.18 4.80 -2.63
N THR A 106 -7.50 3.58 -3.07
CA THR A 106 -7.21 2.32 -2.40
C THR A 106 -5.75 1.88 -2.49
N GLY A 107 -4.94 2.60 -3.26
CA GLY A 107 -3.51 2.36 -3.37
C GLY A 107 -3.14 1.01 -3.96
N ARG A 108 -2.06 0.40 -3.41
CA ARG A 108 -1.49 -0.86 -3.87
C ARG A 108 -1.36 -1.85 -2.72
N ILE A 109 -1.45 -3.12 -3.04
CA ILE A 109 -1.21 -4.23 -2.12
C ILE A 109 0.04 -5.02 -2.54
N PRO A 110 0.82 -5.57 -1.58
CA PRO A 110 1.98 -6.39 -1.89
C PRO A 110 1.62 -7.60 -2.77
N LYS A 111 2.50 -7.92 -3.72
CA LYS A 111 2.37 -9.13 -4.52
C LYS A 111 2.74 -10.35 -3.68
N PRO A 112 1.93 -11.42 -3.67
CA PRO A 112 2.33 -12.70 -3.12
C PRO A 112 3.40 -13.36 -4.00
N LEU A 113 4.16 -14.30 -3.44
CA LEU A 113 5.06 -15.17 -4.20
C LEU A 113 4.28 -16.18 -5.07
N GLY A 114 3.04 -16.46 -4.71
CA GLY A 114 2.18 -17.44 -5.37
C GLY A 114 2.50 -18.89 -4.98
N LEU A 115 3.11 -19.08 -3.81
CA LEU A 115 3.49 -20.40 -3.31
C LEU A 115 2.34 -21.06 -2.54
N LYS A 116 2.34 -22.39 -2.53
CA LYS A 116 1.34 -23.18 -1.79
C LYS A 116 1.36 -22.83 -0.30
N ASN A 117 0.19 -22.58 0.26
CA ASN A 117 -0.04 -22.22 1.67
C ASN A 117 0.53 -20.85 2.10
N GLU A 118 1.00 -20.01 1.20
CA GLU A 118 1.55 -18.69 1.51
C GLU A 118 0.56 -17.84 2.33
N GLU A 119 -0.70 -17.79 1.91
CA GLU A 119 -1.75 -17.00 2.58
C GLU A 119 -1.96 -17.40 4.06
N LYS A 120 -1.82 -18.70 4.37
CA LYS A 120 -1.98 -19.22 5.74
C LYS A 120 -0.82 -18.81 6.65
N LEU A 121 0.31 -18.48 6.07
CA LEU A 121 1.55 -18.11 6.76
C LEU A 121 1.69 -16.61 6.99
N VAL A 122 0.82 -15.79 6.41
CA VAL A 122 0.78 -14.35 6.70
C VAL A 122 0.49 -14.15 8.19
N GLY A 123 1.40 -13.44 8.89
CA GLY A 123 1.38 -13.30 10.35
C GLY A 123 1.85 -14.54 11.13
N ARG A 124 2.24 -15.63 10.45
CA ARG A 124 2.76 -16.88 11.05
C ARG A 124 4.12 -17.28 10.45
N GLY A 125 4.92 -16.30 10.11
CA GLY A 125 6.23 -16.46 9.49
C GLY A 125 6.39 -15.68 8.18
N ILE A 126 5.32 -15.22 7.55
CA ILE A 126 5.38 -14.34 6.37
C ILE A 126 4.88 -12.94 6.74
N SER A 127 5.63 -11.93 6.31
CA SER A 127 5.30 -10.52 6.45
C SER A 127 5.61 -9.71 5.19
N THR A 128 4.98 -8.55 5.07
CA THR A 128 5.25 -7.52 4.06
C THR A 128 5.57 -6.16 4.71
N CYS A 129 5.83 -6.16 6.02
CA CYS A 129 6.12 -4.96 6.81
C CYS A 129 7.21 -5.25 7.84
N ALA A 130 8.46 -4.89 7.54
CA ALA A 130 9.56 -5.07 8.46
C ALA A 130 9.40 -4.26 9.75
N LEU A 131 8.87 -3.05 9.64
CA LEU A 131 8.65 -2.17 10.80
C LEU A 131 7.58 -2.74 11.75
N CYS A 132 6.49 -3.32 11.20
CA CYS A 132 5.41 -3.90 12.00
C CYS A 132 5.85 -5.17 12.72
N ASP A 133 6.52 -6.07 11.99
CA ASP A 133 6.71 -7.45 12.43
C ASP A 133 8.17 -7.79 12.75
N GLY A 134 9.13 -6.94 12.40
CA GLY A 134 10.57 -7.23 12.56
C GLY A 134 10.96 -7.59 14.01
N HIS A 135 10.32 -6.97 15.00
CA HIS A 135 10.60 -7.25 16.41
C HIS A 135 10.29 -8.70 16.84
N PHE A 136 9.35 -9.37 16.19
CA PHE A 136 9.03 -10.78 16.49
C PHE A 136 10.15 -11.74 16.07
N TYR A 137 11.09 -11.26 15.25
CA TYR A 137 12.20 -12.02 14.69
C TYR A 137 13.55 -11.61 15.27
N LYS A 138 13.56 -10.91 16.42
CA LYS A 138 14.81 -10.54 17.12
C LYS A 138 15.62 -11.78 17.47
N GLY A 139 16.90 -11.80 17.04
CA GLY A 139 17.83 -12.88 17.25
C GLY A 139 17.58 -14.15 16.42
N LYS A 140 16.65 -14.11 15.44
CA LYS A 140 16.30 -15.23 14.56
C LYS A 140 16.90 -15.07 13.17
N ASP A 141 17.00 -16.18 12.45
CA ASP A 141 17.35 -16.17 11.02
C ASP A 141 16.10 -15.92 10.18
N ILE A 142 16.21 -14.99 9.25
CA ILE A 142 15.09 -14.57 8.39
C ILE A 142 15.52 -14.47 6.92
N ALA A 143 14.54 -14.52 6.04
CA ALA A 143 14.74 -14.26 4.62
C ALA A 143 13.98 -12.98 4.19
N VAL A 144 14.56 -12.25 3.24
CA VAL A 144 13.94 -11.13 2.53
C VAL A 144 13.96 -11.45 1.05
N VAL A 145 12.81 -11.38 0.39
CA VAL A 145 12.72 -11.62 -1.06
C VAL A 145 12.44 -10.32 -1.79
N GLY A 146 13.34 -9.98 -2.70
CA GLY A 146 13.24 -8.80 -3.52
C GLY A 146 14.58 -8.25 -3.94
N GLY A 147 14.60 -7.27 -4.84
CA GLY A 147 15.83 -6.66 -5.34
C GLY A 147 15.68 -5.18 -5.66
N GLY A 148 14.57 -4.57 -5.25
CA GLY A 148 14.32 -3.14 -5.34
C GLY A 148 14.70 -2.40 -4.05
N GLU A 149 14.56 -1.09 -4.06
CA GLU A 149 14.92 -0.21 -2.93
C GLU A 149 14.25 -0.64 -1.62
N SER A 150 12.95 -0.97 -1.64
CA SER A 150 12.24 -1.42 -0.43
C SER A 150 12.85 -2.68 0.17
N ALA A 151 13.17 -3.71 -0.64
CA ALA A 151 13.77 -4.94 -0.14
C ALA A 151 15.12 -4.67 0.55
N LEU A 152 15.93 -3.80 -0.04
CA LEU A 152 17.28 -3.48 0.47
C LEU A 152 17.21 -2.61 1.74
N SER A 153 16.39 -1.56 1.74
CA SER A 153 16.24 -0.67 2.89
C SER A 153 15.69 -1.43 4.11
N GLU A 154 14.68 -2.26 3.89
CA GLU A 154 14.07 -3.05 4.96
C GLU A 154 15.00 -4.19 5.43
N SER A 155 15.87 -4.71 4.55
CA SER A 155 16.93 -5.65 4.97
C SER A 155 17.93 -5.00 5.93
N ILE A 156 18.32 -3.74 5.71
CA ILE A 156 19.18 -2.97 6.62
C ILE A 156 18.51 -2.80 7.99
N TYR A 157 17.22 -2.49 8.01
CA TYR A 157 16.46 -2.38 9.25
C TYR A 157 16.39 -3.72 9.99
N LEU A 158 16.02 -4.78 9.28
CA LEU A 158 15.88 -6.13 9.83
C LEU A 158 17.21 -6.70 10.34
N ALA A 159 18.33 -6.36 9.71
CA ALA A 159 19.67 -6.78 10.14
C ALA A 159 20.07 -6.26 11.54
N LYS A 160 19.46 -5.15 11.99
CA LYS A 160 19.65 -4.64 13.36
C LYS A 160 18.95 -5.48 14.42
N LEU A 161 17.99 -6.30 14.02
CA LEU A 161 17.13 -7.09 14.91
C LEU A 161 17.45 -8.58 14.82
N ALA A 162 17.56 -9.10 13.61
CA ALA A 162 17.74 -10.52 13.32
C ALA A 162 19.19 -10.99 13.61
N HIS A 163 19.36 -12.29 13.88
CA HIS A 163 20.65 -12.92 13.93
C HIS A 163 21.29 -12.96 12.53
N LYS A 164 20.51 -13.38 11.52
CA LYS A 164 20.96 -13.43 10.12
C LYS A 164 19.82 -13.07 9.17
N VAL A 165 20.13 -12.35 8.09
CA VAL A 165 19.22 -11.96 7.02
C VAL A 165 19.71 -12.51 5.69
N TYR A 166 18.92 -13.38 5.05
CA TYR A 166 19.16 -13.85 3.70
C TYR A 166 18.37 -12.98 2.70
N VAL A 167 19.07 -12.20 1.88
CA VAL A 167 18.41 -11.39 0.82
C VAL A 167 18.44 -12.19 -0.48
N ILE A 168 17.26 -12.66 -0.89
CA ILE A 168 17.09 -13.55 -2.04
C ILE A 168 16.56 -12.74 -3.22
N HIS A 169 17.30 -12.77 -4.35
CA HIS A 169 16.88 -12.07 -5.56
C HIS A 169 17.07 -12.95 -6.79
N ARG A 170 16.04 -12.99 -7.65
CA ARG A 170 16.00 -13.84 -8.86
C ARG A 170 16.93 -13.41 -9.99
N ARG A 171 17.55 -12.21 -9.90
CA ARG A 171 18.48 -11.67 -10.89
C ARG A 171 19.89 -11.61 -10.31
N ASP A 172 20.86 -11.33 -11.16
CA ASP A 172 22.28 -11.15 -10.85
C ASP A 172 22.61 -9.80 -10.20
N SER A 173 21.68 -8.84 -10.29
CA SER A 173 21.89 -7.46 -9.84
C SER A 173 20.65 -6.85 -9.21
N PHE A 174 20.83 -5.99 -8.23
CA PHE A 174 19.79 -5.22 -7.57
C PHE A 174 19.40 -3.98 -8.39
N ARG A 175 18.18 -3.48 -8.14
CA ARG A 175 17.62 -2.27 -8.78
C ARG A 175 17.41 -1.12 -7.78
N GLY A 176 17.96 -1.25 -6.59
CA GLY A 176 17.97 -0.18 -5.58
C GLY A 176 19.01 0.90 -5.89
N LYS A 177 19.05 1.93 -5.05
CA LYS A 177 20.06 2.97 -5.12
C LYS A 177 21.45 2.41 -4.82
N GLU A 178 22.48 2.93 -5.48
CA GLU A 178 23.87 2.48 -5.31
C GLU A 178 24.32 2.52 -3.85
N ASP A 179 24.01 3.61 -3.14
CA ASP A 179 24.32 3.77 -1.72
C ASP A 179 23.65 2.70 -0.84
N THR A 180 22.41 2.33 -1.14
CA THR A 180 21.66 1.31 -0.40
C THR A 180 22.26 -0.07 -0.67
N ILE A 181 22.60 -0.37 -1.94
CA ILE A 181 23.26 -1.62 -2.33
C ILE A 181 24.61 -1.75 -1.62
N SER A 182 25.41 -0.68 -1.61
CA SER A 182 26.70 -0.66 -0.92
C SER A 182 26.56 -0.91 0.59
N LYS A 183 25.60 -0.27 1.23
CA LYS A 183 25.31 -0.49 2.67
C LYS A 183 24.96 -1.94 2.96
N VAL A 184 24.05 -2.54 2.18
CA VAL A 184 23.63 -3.93 2.36
C VAL A 184 24.79 -4.90 2.23
N LYS A 185 25.69 -4.69 1.25
CA LYS A 185 26.89 -5.52 1.04
C LYS A 185 27.88 -5.49 2.20
N ASN A 186 27.90 -4.40 2.96
CA ASN A 186 28.83 -4.19 4.07
C ASN A 186 28.30 -4.60 5.45
N ILE A 187 27.05 -5.07 5.56
CA ILE A 187 26.46 -5.51 6.83
C ILE A 187 26.79 -6.99 7.05
N PRO A 188 27.55 -7.35 8.12
CA PRO A 188 28.12 -8.68 8.28
C PRO A 188 27.09 -9.82 8.40
N ASN A 189 25.91 -9.55 8.95
CA ASN A 189 24.85 -10.55 9.13
C ASN A 189 23.83 -10.57 7.97
N ILE A 190 24.12 -9.90 6.84
CA ILE A 190 23.35 -10.04 5.61
C ILE A 190 24.10 -10.96 4.63
N GLU A 191 23.43 -12.02 4.19
CA GLU A 191 23.88 -12.89 3.10
C GLU A 191 23.05 -12.63 1.84
N LEU A 192 23.73 -12.29 0.74
CA LEU A 192 23.08 -12.05 -0.55
C LEU A 192 23.03 -13.33 -1.37
N ILE A 193 21.84 -13.72 -1.79
CA ILE A 193 21.60 -14.88 -2.65
C ILE A 193 20.99 -14.36 -3.94
N LEU A 194 21.83 -14.26 -4.97
CA LEU A 194 21.43 -13.79 -6.30
C LEU A 194 21.16 -14.97 -7.24
N ASN A 195 20.46 -14.71 -8.34
CA ASN A 195 20.07 -15.71 -9.34
C ASN A 195 19.28 -16.89 -8.77
N ASP A 196 18.55 -16.66 -7.68
CA ASP A 196 17.77 -17.71 -7.05
C ASP A 196 16.40 -17.20 -6.60
N GLU A 197 15.45 -18.11 -6.40
CA GLU A 197 14.10 -17.80 -5.99
C GLU A 197 13.55 -18.88 -5.05
N ILE A 198 12.64 -18.50 -4.15
CA ILE A 198 11.97 -19.45 -3.28
C ILE A 198 10.93 -20.22 -4.09
N VAL A 199 10.95 -21.54 -3.97
CA VAL A 199 10.00 -22.44 -4.66
C VAL A 199 9.12 -23.24 -3.70
N GLU A 200 9.50 -23.33 -2.41
CA GLU A 200 8.74 -24.07 -1.42
C GLU A 200 8.88 -23.45 -0.02
N LEU A 201 7.77 -23.44 0.73
CA LEU A 201 7.68 -23.02 2.12
C LEU A 201 7.48 -24.27 2.98
N LYS A 202 8.34 -24.51 3.96
CA LYS A 202 8.24 -25.63 4.91
C LYS A 202 7.82 -25.13 6.28
N THR A 203 6.91 -25.86 6.90
CA THR A 203 6.26 -25.47 8.15
C THR A 203 6.31 -26.57 9.18
N VAL A 204 6.37 -26.18 10.44
CA VAL A 204 6.11 -27.03 11.60
C VAL A 204 5.05 -26.31 12.45
N GLU A 205 4.01 -27.00 12.88
CA GLU A 205 2.91 -26.44 13.67
C GLU A 205 2.33 -25.13 13.08
N GLU A 206 2.12 -25.14 11.76
CA GLU A 206 1.62 -23.99 10.99
C GLU A 206 2.51 -22.71 11.03
N LYS A 207 3.76 -22.82 11.46
CA LYS A 207 4.74 -21.72 11.43
C LYS A 207 5.82 -22.00 10.40
N LEU A 208 6.29 -20.97 9.73
CA LEU A 208 7.41 -21.09 8.80
C LEU A 208 8.69 -21.48 9.55
N THR A 209 9.38 -22.50 9.07
CA THR A 209 10.66 -22.96 9.65
C THR A 209 11.77 -23.04 8.62
N LYS A 210 11.43 -23.16 7.33
CA LYS A 210 12.42 -23.29 6.28
C LYS A 210 11.86 -22.83 4.94
N VAL A 211 12.73 -22.32 4.07
CA VAL A 211 12.44 -22.06 2.66
C VAL A 211 13.40 -22.90 1.79
N LYS A 212 12.88 -23.41 0.67
CA LYS A 212 13.67 -24.10 -0.34
C LYS A 212 13.80 -23.22 -1.58
N LEU A 213 15.02 -23.09 -2.05
CA LEU A 213 15.38 -22.33 -3.23
C LEU A 213 15.33 -23.22 -4.49
N LYS A 214 15.24 -22.59 -5.65
CA LYS A 214 15.24 -23.27 -6.95
C LYS A 214 16.54 -24.02 -7.22
N SER A 215 17.66 -23.50 -6.73
CA SER A 215 18.98 -24.17 -6.75
C SER A 215 19.01 -25.48 -5.96
N GLY A 216 18.01 -25.77 -5.16
CA GLY A 216 17.95 -26.89 -4.22
C GLY A 216 18.47 -26.56 -2.82
N LYS A 217 19.07 -25.39 -2.60
CA LYS A 217 19.52 -24.94 -1.26
C LYS A 217 18.31 -24.78 -0.34
N GLU A 218 18.43 -25.23 0.89
CA GLU A 218 17.44 -25.00 1.94
C GLU A 218 18.01 -24.04 2.98
N LEU A 219 17.18 -23.08 3.41
CA LEU A 219 17.51 -22.12 4.45
C LEU A 219 16.57 -22.30 5.63
N ASN A 220 17.12 -22.51 6.81
CA ASN A 220 16.35 -22.48 8.05
C ASN A 220 16.06 -21.02 8.37
N VAL A 221 14.79 -20.63 8.34
CA VAL A 221 14.37 -19.27 8.62
C VAL A 221 13.00 -19.31 9.33
N GLU A 222 12.84 -18.47 10.33
CA GLU A 222 11.59 -18.34 11.07
C GLU A 222 10.71 -17.20 10.53
N GLY A 223 11.27 -16.32 9.70
CA GLY A 223 10.58 -15.20 9.08
C GLY A 223 10.94 -15.04 7.61
N LEU A 224 9.94 -14.67 6.81
CA LEU A 224 10.07 -14.35 5.38
C LEU A 224 9.39 -13.02 5.10
N PHE A 225 10.17 -12.04 4.66
CA PHE A 225 9.69 -10.71 4.29
C PHE A 225 9.64 -10.56 2.77
N ILE A 226 8.47 -10.21 2.21
CA ILE A 226 8.23 -10.23 0.76
C ILE A 226 8.16 -8.81 0.21
N TYR A 227 9.12 -8.45 -0.67
CA TYR A 227 9.23 -7.15 -1.34
C TYR A 227 9.43 -7.29 -2.86
N ILE A 228 8.55 -8.06 -3.53
CA ILE A 228 8.63 -8.31 -4.98
C ILE A 228 7.76 -7.37 -5.82
N GLY A 229 7.35 -6.27 -5.22
CA GLY A 229 6.48 -5.27 -5.81
C GLY A 229 5.04 -5.37 -5.29
N SER A 230 4.15 -4.60 -5.90
CA SER A 230 2.75 -4.50 -5.51
C SER A 230 1.84 -4.42 -6.74
N THR A 231 0.57 -4.66 -6.52
CA THR A 231 -0.52 -4.53 -7.51
C THR A 231 -1.54 -3.51 -7.01
N PRO A 232 -2.28 -2.84 -7.90
CA PRO A 232 -3.35 -1.95 -7.48
C PRO A 232 -4.45 -2.72 -6.75
N ASN A 233 -5.02 -2.09 -5.71
CA ASN A 233 -6.10 -2.69 -4.93
C ASN A 233 -7.46 -2.39 -5.57
N THR A 234 -7.82 -3.15 -6.60
CA THR A 234 -9.00 -2.94 -7.45
C THR A 234 -9.92 -4.15 -7.56
N ASN A 235 -9.75 -5.16 -6.70
CA ASN A 235 -10.52 -6.41 -6.78
C ASN A 235 -12.04 -6.21 -6.71
N PHE A 236 -12.51 -5.25 -5.92
CA PHE A 236 -13.92 -4.89 -5.76
C PHE A 236 -14.52 -4.20 -6.99
N LEU A 237 -13.71 -3.84 -7.99
CA LEU A 237 -14.11 -3.18 -9.22
C LEU A 237 -14.32 -4.13 -10.40
N LYS A 238 -14.10 -5.45 -10.23
CA LYS A 238 -14.12 -6.45 -11.31
C LYS A 238 -15.41 -6.48 -12.13
N ASN A 239 -16.53 -6.14 -11.50
CA ASN A 239 -17.86 -6.15 -12.11
C ASN A 239 -18.28 -4.78 -12.66
N THR A 240 -17.35 -3.84 -12.77
CA THR A 240 -17.61 -2.49 -13.27
C THR A 240 -17.07 -2.30 -14.69
N ASN A 241 -17.58 -1.28 -15.40
CA ASN A 241 -17.06 -0.86 -16.70
C ASN A 241 -15.93 0.19 -16.60
N LEU A 242 -15.25 0.26 -15.45
CA LEU A 242 -14.07 1.11 -15.28
C LEU A 242 -12.96 0.68 -16.23
N LYS A 243 -12.39 1.62 -16.97
CA LYS A 243 -11.23 1.36 -17.81
C LYS A 243 -9.99 1.21 -16.95
N MET A 244 -9.34 0.07 -17.07
CA MET A 244 -8.10 -0.27 -16.35
C MET A 244 -7.05 -0.85 -17.29
N GLU A 245 -5.79 -0.67 -16.95
CA GLU A 245 -4.63 -1.29 -17.61
C GLU A 245 -3.73 -1.93 -16.55
N ASP A 246 -3.42 -3.21 -16.69
CA ASP A 246 -2.68 -4.00 -15.68
C ASP A 246 -3.30 -3.92 -14.26
N GLY A 247 -4.63 -3.74 -14.18
CA GLY A 247 -5.36 -3.55 -12.94
C GLY A 247 -5.35 -2.11 -12.40
N TYR A 248 -4.56 -1.19 -12.96
CA TYR A 248 -4.55 0.23 -12.61
C TYR A 248 -5.67 0.99 -13.29
N ILE A 249 -6.33 1.88 -12.55
CA ILE A 249 -7.41 2.72 -13.09
C ILE A 249 -6.82 3.78 -14.03
N LEU A 250 -7.41 3.91 -15.23
CA LEU A 250 -7.07 4.96 -16.17
C LEU A 250 -7.82 6.25 -15.84
N ILE A 251 -7.09 7.36 -15.77
CA ILE A 251 -7.60 8.69 -15.42
C ILE A 251 -7.11 9.74 -16.40
N ASN A 252 -7.78 10.89 -16.42
CA ASN A 252 -7.29 12.09 -17.08
C ASN A 252 -6.56 13.03 -16.09
N ALA A 253 -6.12 14.20 -16.56
CA ALA A 253 -5.43 15.20 -15.74
C ALA A 253 -6.27 15.75 -14.56
N LYS A 254 -7.59 15.61 -14.63
CA LYS A 254 -8.54 15.99 -13.57
C LYS A 254 -8.83 14.85 -12.59
N GLN A 255 -8.12 13.74 -12.68
CA GLN A 255 -8.34 12.51 -11.93
C GLN A 255 -9.71 11.84 -12.22
N GLU A 256 -10.38 12.21 -13.32
CA GLU A 256 -11.63 11.61 -13.74
C GLU A 256 -11.39 10.27 -14.42
N THR A 257 -12.24 9.31 -14.12
CA THR A 257 -12.30 8.02 -14.82
C THR A 257 -13.22 8.13 -16.07
N ASN A 258 -13.39 7.03 -16.77
CA ASN A 258 -14.38 6.96 -17.87
C ASN A 258 -15.84 6.94 -17.39
N ILE A 259 -16.10 6.89 -16.10
CA ILE A 259 -17.46 6.86 -15.53
C ILE A 259 -17.73 8.21 -14.83
N ALA A 260 -18.78 8.90 -15.29
CA ALA A 260 -19.16 10.21 -14.75
C ALA A 260 -19.37 10.18 -13.22
N GLY A 261 -18.73 11.11 -12.50
CA GLY A 261 -18.77 11.22 -11.04
C GLY A 261 -17.94 10.17 -10.30
N VAL A 262 -17.09 9.42 -11.02
CA VAL A 262 -16.12 8.51 -10.43
C VAL A 262 -14.72 9.01 -10.74
N TYR A 263 -13.93 9.20 -9.71
CA TYR A 263 -12.55 9.69 -9.73
C TYR A 263 -11.63 8.63 -9.12
N ALA A 264 -10.35 8.68 -9.47
CA ALA A 264 -9.35 7.85 -8.81
C ALA A 264 -8.04 8.63 -8.63
N SER A 265 -7.32 8.38 -7.54
CA SER A 265 -6.08 9.08 -7.22
C SER A 265 -5.12 8.22 -6.41
N GLY A 266 -3.86 8.60 -6.37
CA GLY A 266 -2.82 7.86 -5.68
C GLY A 266 -2.38 6.60 -6.44
N ASP A 267 -1.77 5.68 -5.73
CA ASP A 267 -1.08 4.52 -6.33
C ASP A 267 -1.99 3.50 -7.01
N VAL A 268 -3.29 3.63 -6.93
CA VAL A 268 -4.27 2.79 -7.64
C VAL A 268 -4.40 3.16 -9.13
N THR A 269 -3.91 4.35 -9.53
CA THR A 269 -4.00 4.86 -10.90
C THR A 269 -2.76 4.49 -11.74
N LYS A 270 -2.93 4.37 -13.06
CA LYS A 270 -1.82 4.14 -14.00
C LYS A 270 -0.98 5.40 -14.15
N LYS A 271 0.31 5.31 -13.81
CA LYS A 271 1.28 6.42 -13.91
C LYS A 271 2.72 5.89 -13.88
N GLU A 272 3.69 6.75 -14.08
CA GLU A 272 5.11 6.41 -14.06
C GLU A 272 5.72 6.56 -12.66
N ILE A 273 5.28 7.56 -11.88
CA ILE A 273 5.88 7.93 -10.59
C ILE A 273 4.92 7.66 -9.44
N TYR A 274 5.35 6.80 -8.53
CA TYR A 274 4.63 6.41 -7.33
C TYR A 274 5.37 6.94 -6.10
N GLN A 275 5.01 8.15 -5.65
CA GLN A 275 5.60 8.83 -4.50
C GLN A 275 4.51 9.42 -3.59
N LEU A 276 4.85 9.66 -2.32
CA LEU A 276 3.91 10.27 -1.37
C LEU A 276 3.42 11.63 -1.85
N ILE A 277 4.33 12.47 -2.33
CA ILE A 277 3.98 13.83 -2.78
C ILE A 277 3.05 13.83 -4.01
N THR A 278 3.23 12.88 -4.95
CA THR A 278 2.33 12.73 -6.09
C THR A 278 0.96 12.24 -5.65
N ALA A 279 0.90 11.31 -4.71
CA ALA A 279 -0.35 10.81 -4.15
C ALA A 279 -1.15 11.91 -3.43
N ALA A 280 -0.48 12.76 -2.63
CA ALA A 280 -1.13 13.89 -1.97
C ALA A 280 -1.71 14.89 -2.99
N SER A 281 -0.89 15.30 -3.98
CA SER A 281 -1.28 16.22 -5.05
C SER A 281 -2.48 15.71 -5.85
N GLU A 282 -2.48 14.43 -6.21
CA GLU A 282 -3.58 13.82 -6.96
C GLU A 282 -4.88 13.77 -6.16
N GLY A 283 -4.82 13.51 -4.85
CA GLY A 283 -5.98 13.57 -3.96
C GLY A 283 -6.60 14.96 -3.93
N ALA A 284 -5.77 15.99 -3.73
CA ALA A 284 -6.21 17.39 -3.76
C ALA A 284 -6.82 17.76 -5.12
N THR A 285 -6.16 17.41 -6.23
CA THR A 285 -6.65 17.64 -7.60
C THR A 285 -8.01 17.01 -7.83
N ALA A 286 -8.19 15.74 -7.45
CA ALA A 286 -9.48 15.06 -7.56
C ALA A 286 -10.58 15.81 -6.82
N SER A 287 -10.32 16.22 -5.59
CA SER A 287 -11.28 16.90 -4.75
C SER A 287 -11.71 18.27 -5.30
N ILE A 288 -10.76 19.05 -5.81
CA ILE A 288 -11.03 20.34 -6.45
C ILE A 288 -11.98 20.17 -7.63
N HIS A 289 -11.71 19.20 -8.53
CA HIS A 289 -12.58 18.99 -9.70
C HIS A 289 -13.93 18.36 -9.32
N ILE A 290 -14.00 17.55 -8.26
CA ILE A 290 -15.28 17.07 -7.72
C ILE A 290 -16.14 18.24 -7.24
N ASN A 291 -15.54 19.21 -6.52
CA ASN A 291 -16.25 20.40 -6.05
C ASN A 291 -16.74 21.26 -7.22
N GLU A 292 -15.91 21.51 -8.24
CA GLU A 292 -16.32 22.22 -9.45
C GLU A 292 -17.53 21.53 -10.12
N ALA A 293 -17.49 20.21 -10.29
CA ALA A 293 -18.58 19.44 -10.87
C ALA A 293 -19.86 19.45 -10.01
N ASN A 294 -19.73 19.50 -8.69
CA ASN A 294 -20.87 19.60 -7.78
C ASN A 294 -21.54 20.96 -7.89
N ASN A 295 -20.78 22.04 -7.98
CA ASN A 295 -21.29 23.41 -8.08
C ASN A 295 -21.99 23.68 -9.43
N GLN A 296 -21.46 23.12 -10.54
CA GLN A 296 -22.08 23.23 -11.87
C GLN A 296 -23.43 22.54 -11.97
N LYS A 297 -23.75 21.55 -11.14
CA LYS A 297 -25.03 20.84 -11.13
C LYS A 297 -26.04 21.49 -10.18
N SER A 298 -25.62 22.43 -9.36
CA SER A 298 -26.45 23.16 -8.40
C SER A 298 -27.00 24.49 -8.98
N ASN A 299 -26.43 24.90 -10.10
CA ASN A 299 -26.88 26.02 -10.95
C ASN A 299 -27.69 25.49 -12.16
#